data_fb2fe445719416a1098f68f30578a673
#
_entry.id   fb2fe445719416a1098f68f30578a673
#
_cell.length_a   1.000
_cell.length_b   1.000
_cell.length_c   1.000
_cell.angle_alpha   90.00
_cell.angle_beta   90.00
_cell.angle_gamma   90.00
#
_symmetry.space_group_name_H-M   'P 1'
#
loop_
_entity.id
_entity.type
_entity.pdbx_description
1 polymer ?
#
loop_
_entity_poly.entity_id
_entity_poly.type
_entity_poly.pdbx_seq_one_letter_code
_entity_poly.pdbx_strand_id
1 'polypeptide(L)'
;SAAVSQLPGAVAVMDPFHVVHIAIDALEQCRQRVQQETLGHRGRKGDPLYAARKTLLTGTDILTDTSQARLDALFACPDHADVHATWRIYQDLLAAYRDRDPRRGKNTLHQLITTITRPDLPHTCIELARMGRTFKRRARDILAYFDHPHTSNGPTEAINGRLEHLRGIAQGFINHRNYRLRCLLHSGGFHHLLHP
;
A
#
# COMPACT_ATOMS: atom_id res chain seq x y z
N SER A 1 11.79 -7.02 14.21
CA SER A 1 12.69 -6.33 13.27
C SER A 1 13.90 -5.82 14.05
N ALA A 2 15.09 -5.80 13.45
CA ALA A 2 16.33 -5.37 14.10
C ALA A 2 16.23 -3.92 14.67
N ALA A 3 15.42 -3.06 14.06
CA ALA A 3 15.20 -1.70 14.52
C ALA A 3 14.51 -1.64 15.90
N VAL A 4 13.52 -2.50 16.15
CA VAL A 4 12.79 -2.52 17.42
C VAL A 4 13.66 -3.01 18.58
N SER A 5 14.61 -3.93 18.32
CA SER A 5 15.55 -4.42 19.34
C SER A 5 16.64 -3.41 19.71
N GLN A 6 16.94 -2.47 18.82
CA GLN A 6 17.99 -1.45 19.01
C GLN A 6 17.45 -0.12 19.60
N LEU A 7 16.14 0.09 19.55
CA LEU A 7 15.49 1.32 20.01
C LEU A 7 14.37 0.99 21.01
N PRO A 8 14.69 0.76 22.28
CA PRO A 8 13.68 0.50 23.32
C PRO A 8 12.76 1.72 23.45
N GLY A 9 11.45 1.49 23.31
CA GLY A 9 10.42 2.55 23.34
C GLY A 9 9.99 3.06 21.96
N ALA A 10 10.63 2.65 20.87
CA ALA A 10 10.17 3.01 19.53
C ALA A 10 8.88 2.25 19.15
N VAL A 11 7.90 2.99 18.60
CA VAL A 11 6.69 2.42 18.06
C VAL A 11 6.88 2.21 16.55
N ALA A 12 6.69 0.96 16.10
CA ALA A 12 6.69 0.67 14.68
C ALA A 12 5.36 1.12 14.07
N VAL A 13 5.41 2.03 13.11
CA VAL A 13 4.24 2.50 12.35
C VAL A 13 4.43 2.10 10.90
N MET A 14 3.42 1.47 10.30
CA MET A 14 3.42 1.17 8.88
C MET A 14 2.77 2.32 8.13
N ASP A 15 3.51 2.90 7.18
CA ASP A 15 3.04 4.00 6.35
C ASP A 15 1.77 3.59 5.57
N PRO A 16 0.70 4.40 5.61
CA PRO A 16 -0.53 4.16 4.85
C PRO A 16 -0.30 3.89 3.37
N PHE A 17 0.67 4.58 2.75
CA PHE A 17 1.02 4.34 1.35
C PHE A 17 1.38 2.88 1.09
N HIS A 18 2.19 2.28 1.97
CA HIS A 18 2.57 0.87 1.85
C HIS A 18 1.39 -0.08 2.06
N VAL A 19 0.49 0.24 3.01
CA VAL A 19 -0.70 -0.57 3.26
C VAL A 19 -1.65 -0.53 2.07
N VAL A 20 -1.91 0.66 1.54
CA VAL A 20 -2.75 0.86 0.35
C VAL A 20 -2.13 0.17 -0.87
N HIS A 21 -0.80 0.22 -1.02
CA HIS A 21 -0.11 -0.42 -2.15
C HIS A 21 -0.27 -1.94 -2.13
N ILE A 22 -0.23 -2.59 -0.95
CA ILE A 22 -0.51 -4.03 -0.81
C ILE A 22 -1.93 -4.36 -1.30
N ALA A 23 -2.91 -3.50 -1.02
CA ALA A 23 -4.28 -3.70 -1.48
C ALA A 23 -4.43 -3.46 -2.99
N ILE A 24 -3.72 -2.47 -3.55
CA ILE A 24 -3.63 -2.23 -5.00
C ILE A 24 -3.05 -3.46 -5.70
N ASP A 25 -1.96 -4.00 -5.19
CA ASP A 25 -1.32 -5.20 -5.75
C ASP A 25 -2.25 -6.42 -5.70
N ALA A 26 -2.99 -6.59 -4.60
CA ALA A 26 -3.96 -7.67 -4.47
C ALA A 26 -5.09 -7.54 -5.50
N LEU A 27 -5.64 -6.33 -5.66
CA LEU A 27 -6.71 -6.04 -6.63
C LEU A 27 -6.24 -6.26 -8.08
N GLU A 28 -5.04 -5.79 -8.41
CA GLU A 28 -4.48 -5.93 -9.76
C GLU A 28 -4.15 -7.39 -10.09
N GLN A 29 -3.59 -8.15 -9.14
CA GLN A 29 -3.33 -9.59 -9.31
C GLN A 29 -4.63 -10.38 -9.46
N CYS A 30 -5.65 -10.08 -8.65
CA CYS A 30 -6.97 -10.69 -8.74
C CYS A 30 -7.60 -10.41 -10.12
N ARG A 31 -7.58 -9.16 -10.57
CA ARG A 31 -8.06 -8.77 -11.91
C ARG A 31 -7.36 -9.57 -13.01
N GLN A 32 -6.02 -9.66 -12.96
CA GLN A 32 -5.23 -10.38 -13.96
C GLN A 32 -5.51 -11.89 -13.93
N ARG A 33 -5.68 -12.48 -12.75
CA ARG A 33 -6.04 -13.90 -12.60
C ARG A 33 -7.42 -14.18 -13.21
N VAL A 34 -8.44 -13.41 -12.84
CA VAL A 34 -9.79 -13.56 -13.36
C VAL A 34 -9.79 -13.43 -14.89
N GLN A 35 -9.07 -12.47 -15.46
CA GLN A 35 -8.95 -12.38 -16.91
C GLN A 35 -8.20 -13.56 -17.53
N GLN A 36 -7.19 -14.09 -16.87
CA GLN A 36 -6.49 -15.29 -17.34
C GLN A 36 -7.39 -16.51 -17.32
N GLU A 37 -8.24 -16.65 -16.30
CA GLU A 37 -9.19 -17.77 -16.15
C GLU A 37 -10.34 -17.69 -17.15
N THR A 38 -10.86 -16.49 -17.39
CA THR A 38 -12.03 -16.27 -18.24
C THR A 38 -11.69 -16.07 -19.72
N LEU A 39 -10.57 -15.43 -20.03
CA LEU A 39 -10.22 -15.02 -21.41
C LEU A 39 -8.90 -15.63 -21.92
N GLY A 40 -8.20 -16.42 -21.09
CA GLY A 40 -6.93 -17.02 -21.47
C GLY A 40 -5.71 -16.06 -21.51
N HIS A 41 -5.87 -14.80 -21.06
CA HIS A 41 -4.81 -13.80 -21.00
C HIS A 41 -5.02 -12.78 -19.88
N ARG A 42 -3.96 -12.08 -19.47
CA ARG A 42 -3.99 -11.13 -18.33
C ARG A 42 -4.60 -9.76 -18.64
N GLY A 43 -5.16 -9.58 -19.81
CA GLY A 43 -5.87 -8.38 -20.24
C GLY A 43 -5.31 -7.76 -21.52
N ARG A 44 -6.23 -7.37 -22.41
CA ARG A 44 -5.96 -6.70 -23.68
C ARG A 44 -6.87 -5.49 -23.84
N LYS A 45 -6.51 -4.60 -24.77
CA LYS A 45 -7.37 -3.49 -25.16
C LYS A 45 -8.71 -4.04 -25.64
N GLY A 46 -9.81 -3.58 -25.05
CA GLY A 46 -11.16 -4.04 -25.33
C GLY A 46 -11.78 -4.91 -24.24
N ASP A 47 -11.00 -5.57 -23.38
CA ASP A 47 -11.54 -6.34 -22.27
C ASP A 47 -12.14 -5.42 -21.20
N PRO A 48 -13.35 -5.71 -20.69
CA PRO A 48 -14.02 -4.86 -19.70
C PRO A 48 -13.18 -4.60 -18.45
N LEU A 49 -12.62 -5.66 -17.82
CA LEU A 49 -11.76 -5.54 -16.64
C LEU A 49 -10.46 -4.78 -16.92
N TYR A 50 -9.85 -4.97 -18.09
CA TYR A 50 -8.64 -4.24 -18.46
C TYR A 50 -8.94 -2.76 -18.73
N ALA A 51 -10.05 -2.44 -19.38
CA ALA A 51 -10.50 -1.07 -19.60
C ALA A 51 -10.78 -0.35 -18.26
N ALA A 52 -11.33 -1.06 -17.27
CA ALA A 52 -11.67 -0.52 -15.96
C ALA A 52 -10.48 -0.41 -14.99
N ARG A 53 -9.26 -0.89 -15.33
CA ARG A 53 -8.12 -0.99 -14.41
C ARG A 53 -7.77 0.29 -13.63
N LYS A 54 -7.90 1.46 -14.26
CA LYS A 54 -7.67 2.75 -13.60
C LYS A 54 -8.85 3.16 -12.72
N THR A 55 -10.05 2.92 -13.19
CA THR A 55 -11.29 3.21 -12.45
C THR A 55 -11.41 2.38 -11.18
N LEU A 56 -10.97 1.11 -11.22
CA LEU A 56 -10.92 0.23 -10.05
C LEU A 56 -10.00 0.78 -8.92
N LEU A 57 -8.97 1.53 -9.28
CA LEU A 57 -8.04 2.14 -8.32
C LEU A 57 -8.50 3.52 -7.82
N THR A 58 -9.57 4.06 -8.40
CA THR A 58 -10.13 5.35 -7.99
C THR A 58 -11.00 5.16 -6.75
N GLY A 59 -10.85 6.03 -5.75
CA GLY A 59 -11.72 6.02 -4.58
C GLY A 59 -13.15 6.38 -4.93
N THR A 60 -14.13 5.73 -4.30
CA THR A 60 -15.57 5.94 -4.58
C THR A 60 -16.02 7.37 -4.35
N ASP A 61 -15.36 8.10 -3.45
CA ASP A 61 -15.64 9.50 -3.13
C ASP A 61 -15.33 10.51 -4.25
N ILE A 62 -14.54 10.06 -5.25
CA ILE A 62 -14.13 10.90 -6.40
C ILE A 62 -14.53 10.27 -7.75
N LEU A 63 -15.31 9.18 -7.74
CA LEU A 63 -15.84 8.59 -8.97
C LEU A 63 -16.92 9.50 -9.56
N THR A 64 -16.92 9.62 -10.88
CA THR A 64 -18.03 10.22 -11.62
C THR A 64 -19.18 9.23 -11.76
N ASP A 65 -20.42 9.72 -11.92
CA ASP A 65 -21.60 8.86 -12.14
C ASP A 65 -21.42 7.89 -13.30
N THR A 66 -20.79 8.35 -14.38
CA THR A 66 -20.47 7.51 -15.54
C THR A 66 -19.49 6.39 -15.19
N SER A 67 -18.49 6.69 -14.36
CA SER A 67 -17.51 5.69 -13.91
C SER A 67 -18.14 4.69 -12.95
N GLN A 68 -19.01 5.16 -12.06
CA GLN A 68 -19.77 4.30 -11.16
C GLN A 68 -20.66 3.34 -11.95
N ALA A 69 -21.47 3.84 -12.89
CA ALA A 69 -22.32 3.00 -13.72
C ALA A 69 -21.55 1.93 -14.53
N ARG A 70 -20.33 2.26 -14.97
CA ARG A 70 -19.43 1.29 -15.62
C ARG A 70 -18.95 0.19 -14.66
N LEU A 71 -18.64 0.55 -13.42
CA LEU A 71 -18.26 -0.45 -12.40
C LEU A 71 -19.44 -1.33 -12.02
N ASP A 72 -20.63 -0.76 -11.87
CA ASP A 72 -21.86 -1.51 -11.57
C ASP A 72 -22.16 -2.53 -12.67
N ALA A 73 -22.08 -2.13 -13.94
CA ALA A 73 -22.22 -3.02 -15.07
C ALA A 73 -21.13 -4.11 -15.11
N LEU A 74 -19.87 -3.75 -14.75
CA LEU A 74 -18.75 -4.69 -14.67
C LEU A 74 -18.99 -5.76 -13.60
N PHE A 75 -19.46 -5.35 -12.42
CA PHE A 75 -19.69 -6.21 -11.28
C PHE A 75 -21.01 -7.00 -11.34
N ALA A 76 -21.90 -6.67 -12.27
CA ALA A 76 -23.06 -7.49 -12.59
C ALA A 76 -22.67 -8.83 -13.22
N CYS A 77 -21.47 -8.96 -13.77
CA CYS A 77 -20.95 -10.22 -14.30
C CYS A 77 -20.51 -11.16 -13.15
N PRO A 78 -21.06 -12.37 -13.03
CA PRO A 78 -20.67 -13.31 -11.97
C PRO A 78 -19.19 -13.70 -11.99
N ASP A 79 -18.57 -13.75 -13.17
CA ASP A 79 -17.15 -14.08 -13.31
C ASP A 79 -16.22 -13.04 -12.68
N HIS A 80 -16.73 -11.83 -12.40
CA HIS A 80 -15.99 -10.75 -11.77
C HIS A 80 -16.18 -10.67 -10.25
N ALA A 81 -16.84 -11.65 -9.63
CA ALA A 81 -17.17 -11.63 -8.20
C ALA A 81 -15.93 -11.46 -7.30
N ASP A 82 -14.81 -12.13 -7.59
CA ASP A 82 -13.58 -12.01 -6.84
C ASP A 82 -12.97 -10.60 -6.95
N VAL A 83 -13.01 -10.01 -8.15
CA VAL A 83 -12.56 -8.64 -8.37
C VAL A 83 -13.41 -7.64 -7.60
N HIS A 84 -14.74 -7.83 -7.63
CA HIS A 84 -15.68 -7.00 -6.87
C HIS A 84 -15.43 -7.09 -5.37
N ALA A 85 -15.27 -8.31 -4.83
CA ALA A 85 -14.97 -8.50 -3.40
C ALA A 85 -13.65 -7.83 -3.00
N THR A 86 -12.59 -7.98 -3.82
CA THR A 86 -11.29 -7.35 -3.57
C THR A 86 -11.36 -5.83 -3.67
N TRP A 87 -12.12 -5.31 -4.64
CA TRP A 87 -12.35 -3.88 -4.81
C TRP A 87 -13.09 -3.27 -3.62
N ARG A 88 -14.11 -3.93 -3.08
CA ARG A 88 -14.80 -3.46 -1.86
C ARG A 88 -13.85 -3.33 -0.68
N ILE A 89 -13.01 -4.33 -0.44
CA ILE A 89 -12.01 -4.30 0.62
C ILE A 89 -11.01 -3.13 0.42
N TYR A 90 -10.61 -2.90 -0.83
CA TYR A 90 -9.75 -1.75 -1.17
C TYR A 90 -10.43 -0.41 -0.88
N GLN A 91 -11.72 -0.26 -1.22
CA GLN A 91 -12.49 0.97 -0.92
C GLN A 91 -12.68 1.17 0.58
N ASP A 92 -13.00 0.13 1.34
CA ASP A 92 -13.13 0.20 2.81
C ASP A 92 -11.79 0.60 3.45
N LEU A 93 -10.67 0.12 2.93
CA LEU A 93 -9.33 0.52 3.36
C LEU A 93 -9.09 2.02 3.11
N LEU A 94 -9.41 2.52 1.92
CA LEU A 94 -9.29 3.94 1.60
C LEU A 94 -10.17 4.80 2.52
N ALA A 95 -11.41 4.38 2.74
CA ALA A 95 -12.35 5.07 3.62
C ALA A 95 -11.82 5.15 5.06
N ALA A 96 -11.23 4.08 5.59
CA ALA A 96 -10.63 4.06 6.92
C ALA A 96 -9.50 5.09 7.07
N TYR A 97 -8.60 5.20 6.08
CA TYR A 97 -7.51 6.18 6.12
C TYR A 97 -7.94 7.62 5.85
N ARG A 98 -9.07 7.83 5.15
CA ARG A 98 -9.63 9.16 4.86
C ARG A 98 -10.59 9.65 5.93
N ASP A 99 -10.92 8.82 6.91
CA ASP A 99 -11.82 9.23 7.99
C ASP A 99 -11.20 10.38 8.79
N ARG A 100 -12.00 11.43 9.01
CA ARG A 100 -11.57 12.60 9.81
C ARG A 100 -11.39 12.27 11.28
N ASP A 101 -12.08 11.25 11.77
CA ASP A 101 -11.91 10.73 13.15
C ASP A 101 -10.95 9.54 13.14
N PRO A 102 -9.71 9.70 13.65
CA PRO A 102 -8.73 8.61 13.70
C PRO A 102 -9.22 7.39 14.46
N ARG A 103 -10.06 7.57 15.49
CA ARG A 103 -10.60 6.44 16.27
C ARG A 103 -11.56 5.61 15.43
N ARG A 104 -12.43 6.28 14.67
CA ARG A 104 -13.36 5.61 13.76
C ARG A 104 -12.60 4.91 12.63
N GLY A 105 -11.64 5.59 12.00
CA GLY A 105 -10.76 4.99 10.99
C GLY A 105 -10.03 3.75 11.49
N LYS A 106 -9.46 3.82 12.70
CA LYS A 106 -8.80 2.68 13.36
C LYS A 106 -9.74 1.50 13.58
N ASN A 107 -10.95 1.74 14.07
CA ASN A 107 -11.96 0.71 14.29
C ASN A 107 -12.39 0.06 12.98
N THR A 108 -12.65 0.86 11.94
CA THR A 108 -13.01 0.37 10.60
C THR A 108 -11.91 -0.53 10.05
N LEU A 109 -10.65 -0.09 10.13
CA LEU A 109 -9.52 -0.88 9.65
C LEU A 109 -9.30 -2.16 10.46
N HIS A 110 -9.47 -2.10 11.78
CA HIS A 110 -9.41 -3.28 12.64
C HIS A 110 -10.50 -4.31 12.28
N GLN A 111 -11.73 -3.86 12.07
CA GLN A 111 -12.83 -4.72 11.61
C GLN A 111 -12.55 -5.31 10.24
N LEU A 112 -12.03 -4.52 9.30
CA LEU A 112 -11.64 -4.99 7.98
C LEU A 112 -10.59 -6.11 8.07
N ILE A 113 -9.51 -5.91 8.86
CA ILE A 113 -8.49 -6.94 9.07
C ILE A 113 -9.09 -8.20 9.66
N THR A 114 -9.97 -8.06 10.64
CA THR A 114 -10.67 -9.19 11.27
C THR A 114 -11.51 -9.94 10.25
N THR A 115 -12.29 -9.21 9.44
CA THR A 115 -13.17 -9.79 8.42
C THR A 115 -12.39 -10.58 7.38
N ILE A 116 -11.35 -9.99 6.78
CA ILE A 116 -10.57 -10.67 5.71
C ILE A 116 -9.67 -11.82 6.22
N THR A 117 -9.57 -11.99 7.53
CA THR A 117 -8.78 -13.07 8.16
C THR A 117 -9.63 -14.14 8.82
N ARG A 118 -10.95 -14.08 8.67
CA ARG A 118 -11.86 -15.09 9.21
C ARG A 118 -11.64 -16.44 8.53
N PRO A 119 -11.61 -17.53 9.31
CA PRO A 119 -11.37 -18.86 8.77
C PRO A 119 -12.56 -19.42 7.96
N ASP A 120 -13.75 -18.85 8.15
CA ASP A 120 -14.99 -19.25 7.49
C ASP A 120 -15.26 -18.52 6.14
N LEU A 121 -14.36 -17.60 5.74
CA LEU A 121 -14.47 -17.00 4.41
C LEU A 121 -14.11 -18.02 3.32
N PRO A 122 -14.90 -18.10 2.25
CA PRO A 122 -14.54 -18.93 1.11
C PRO A 122 -13.16 -18.46 0.59
N HIS A 123 -12.20 -19.38 0.56
CA HIS A 123 -10.84 -19.13 0.07
C HIS A 123 -10.76 -19.00 -1.45
N THR A 124 -11.83 -18.53 -2.10
CA THR A 124 -11.91 -18.38 -3.54
C THR A 124 -10.94 -17.32 -4.05
N CYS A 125 -10.75 -16.24 -3.30
CA CYS A 125 -9.82 -15.18 -3.69
C CYS A 125 -8.47 -15.31 -2.97
N ILE A 126 -7.49 -15.91 -3.66
CA ILE A 126 -6.13 -16.19 -3.15
C ILE A 126 -5.42 -14.90 -2.76
N GLU A 127 -5.64 -13.83 -3.51
CA GLU A 127 -5.02 -12.53 -3.33
C GLU A 127 -5.49 -11.88 -2.02
N LEU A 128 -6.79 -11.92 -1.74
CA LEU A 128 -7.36 -11.45 -0.47
C LEU A 128 -6.82 -12.25 0.71
N ALA A 129 -6.73 -13.56 0.60
CA ALA A 129 -6.18 -14.41 1.65
C ALA A 129 -4.71 -14.08 1.93
N ARG A 130 -3.91 -13.80 0.89
CA ARG A 130 -2.50 -13.38 1.01
C ARG A 130 -2.39 -12.01 1.69
N MET A 131 -3.18 -11.05 1.25
CA MET A 131 -3.27 -9.71 1.85
C MET A 131 -3.69 -9.80 3.33
N GLY A 132 -4.73 -10.58 3.64
CA GLY A 132 -5.22 -10.78 5.00
C GLY A 132 -4.14 -11.34 5.94
N ARG A 133 -3.38 -12.35 5.51
CA ARG A 133 -2.25 -12.87 6.30
C ARG A 133 -1.19 -11.79 6.58
N THR A 134 -0.91 -10.95 5.60
CA THR A 134 0.06 -9.85 5.77
C THR A 134 -0.48 -8.81 6.74
N PHE A 135 -1.73 -8.40 6.60
CA PHE A 135 -2.39 -7.43 7.48
C PHE A 135 -2.51 -7.95 8.90
N LYS A 136 -2.90 -9.21 9.10
CA LYS A 136 -2.95 -9.84 10.42
C LYS A 136 -1.60 -9.82 11.13
N ARG A 137 -0.54 -10.22 10.42
CA ARG A 137 0.83 -10.22 10.95
C ARG A 137 1.33 -8.82 11.33
N ARG A 138 0.90 -7.80 10.60
CA ARG A 138 1.33 -6.40 10.77
C ARG A 138 0.25 -5.51 11.39
N ALA A 139 -0.83 -6.10 11.91
CA ALA A 139 -1.98 -5.35 12.41
C ALA A 139 -1.60 -4.26 13.42
N ARG A 140 -0.70 -4.57 14.36
CA ARG A 140 -0.20 -3.61 15.34
C ARG A 140 0.46 -2.39 14.67
N ASP A 141 1.32 -2.62 13.71
CA ASP A 141 2.08 -1.55 13.02
C ASP A 141 1.16 -0.72 12.11
N ILE A 142 0.17 -1.37 11.48
CA ILE A 142 -0.84 -0.74 10.62
C ILE A 142 -1.75 0.17 11.45
N LEU A 143 -2.26 -0.34 12.56
CA LEU A 143 -3.19 0.40 13.42
C LEU A 143 -2.50 1.50 14.24
N ALA A 144 -1.20 1.39 14.48
CA ALA A 144 -0.41 2.41 15.18
C ALA A 144 -0.38 3.76 14.43
N TYR A 145 -0.62 3.79 13.12
CA TYR A 145 -0.73 5.03 12.35
C TYR A 145 -1.81 5.97 12.90
N PHE A 146 -2.94 5.43 13.35
CA PHE A 146 -4.05 6.24 13.86
C PHE A 146 -3.76 6.84 15.25
N ASP A 147 -2.83 6.22 16.00
CA ASP A 147 -2.35 6.77 17.28
C ASP A 147 -1.21 7.78 17.05
N HIS A 148 -0.51 7.67 15.90
CA HIS A 148 0.60 8.52 15.51
C HIS A 148 0.35 9.09 14.09
N PRO A 149 -0.67 9.93 13.91
CA PRO A 149 -1.02 10.48 12.61
C PRO A 149 0.15 11.30 12.02
N HIS A 150 0.18 11.40 10.71
CA HIS A 150 1.24 12.07 9.93
C HIS A 150 2.62 11.39 9.98
N THR A 151 2.75 10.21 10.57
CA THR A 151 3.96 9.40 10.46
C THR A 151 4.08 8.86 9.03
N SER A 152 5.16 9.20 8.37
CA SER A 152 5.42 8.83 6.97
C SER A 152 6.88 8.40 6.80
N ASN A 153 7.15 7.50 5.86
CA ASN A 153 8.51 7.14 5.44
C ASN A 153 9.15 8.21 4.52
N GLY A 154 8.38 9.21 4.09
CA GLY A 154 8.84 10.24 3.17
C GLY A 154 10.20 10.86 3.52
N PRO A 155 10.46 11.28 4.77
CA PRO A 155 11.77 11.79 5.17
C PRO A 155 12.91 10.77 4.99
N THR A 156 12.65 9.50 5.35
CA THR A 156 13.62 8.40 5.19
C THR A 156 13.86 8.08 3.72
N GLU A 157 12.80 8.05 2.90
CA GLU A 157 12.88 7.83 1.45
C GLU A 157 13.64 8.98 0.77
N ALA A 158 13.39 10.23 1.18
CA ALA A 158 14.13 11.38 0.67
C ALA A 158 15.62 11.31 1.02
N ILE A 159 16.00 10.84 2.21
CA ILE A 159 17.38 10.59 2.59
C ILE A 159 17.97 9.46 1.73
N ASN A 160 17.27 8.33 1.62
CA ASN A 160 17.72 7.20 0.82
C ASN A 160 17.90 7.59 -0.66
N GLY A 161 16.97 8.35 -1.23
CA GLY A 161 17.09 8.87 -2.59
C GLY A 161 18.34 9.74 -2.79
N ARG A 162 18.64 10.60 -1.82
CA ARG A 162 19.88 11.41 -1.84
C ARG A 162 21.14 10.56 -1.74
N LEU A 163 21.12 9.49 -0.92
CA LEU A 163 22.25 8.56 -0.79
C LEU A 163 22.46 7.74 -2.06
N GLU A 164 21.38 7.30 -2.71
CA GLU A 164 21.46 6.59 -4.01
C GLU A 164 21.97 7.53 -5.12
N HIS A 165 21.53 8.78 -5.13
CA HIS A 165 22.09 9.78 -6.04
C HIS A 165 23.59 9.99 -5.83
N LEU A 166 24.03 10.10 -4.57
CA LEU A 166 25.46 10.20 -4.22
C LEU A 166 26.26 8.98 -4.70
N ARG A 167 25.70 7.77 -4.57
CA ARG A 167 26.32 6.53 -5.08
C ARG A 167 26.41 6.55 -6.61
N GLY A 168 25.36 7.02 -7.27
CA GLY A 168 25.31 7.12 -8.74
C GLY A 168 26.37 8.08 -9.29
N ILE A 169 26.49 9.28 -8.72
CA ILE A 169 27.51 10.27 -9.12
C ILE A 169 28.94 9.73 -8.92
N ALA A 170 29.17 9.01 -7.83
CA ALA A 170 30.47 8.45 -7.51
C ALA A 170 30.77 7.13 -8.24
N GLN A 171 29.85 6.64 -9.09
CA GLN A 171 29.93 5.32 -9.74
C GLN A 171 30.23 4.18 -8.75
N GLY A 172 29.77 4.34 -7.51
CA GLY A 172 30.03 3.44 -6.39
C GLY A 172 31.18 3.90 -5.50
N PHE A 173 31.39 3.19 -4.40
CA PHE A 173 32.45 3.47 -3.44
C PHE A 173 33.20 2.18 -3.12
N ILE A 174 34.51 2.16 -3.39
CA ILE A 174 35.40 1.06 -3.02
C ILE A 174 35.66 1.08 -1.51
N ASN A 175 35.77 2.29 -0.91
CA ASN A 175 36.08 2.48 0.51
C ASN A 175 34.82 2.82 1.31
N HIS A 176 34.41 1.87 2.17
CA HIS A 176 33.20 2.02 3.01
C HIS A 176 33.31 3.22 4.00
N ARG A 177 34.50 3.53 4.51
CA ARG A 177 34.73 4.68 5.39
C ARG A 177 34.46 6.00 4.66
N ASN A 178 34.96 6.13 3.43
CA ASN A 178 34.70 7.31 2.60
C ASN A 178 33.21 7.44 2.22
N TYR A 179 32.56 6.33 1.91
CA TYR A 179 31.12 6.31 1.66
C TYR A 179 30.36 6.84 2.88
N ARG A 180 30.60 6.28 4.06
CA ARG A 180 29.96 6.69 5.32
C ARG A 180 30.19 8.18 5.60
N LEU A 181 31.42 8.67 5.45
CA LEU A 181 31.74 10.07 5.67
C LEU A 181 30.97 10.98 4.71
N ARG A 182 30.94 10.67 3.42
CA ARG A 182 30.19 11.45 2.43
C ARG A 182 28.68 11.40 2.66
N CYS A 183 28.14 10.28 3.07
CA CYS A 183 26.72 10.17 3.46
C CYS A 183 26.39 11.10 4.64
N LEU A 184 27.23 11.11 5.66
CA LEU A 184 27.06 11.99 6.81
C LEU A 184 27.16 13.46 6.43
N LEU A 185 28.13 13.86 5.62
CA LEU A 185 28.28 15.23 5.15
C LEU A 185 27.11 15.68 4.27
N HIS A 186 26.60 14.79 3.41
CA HIS A 186 25.54 15.13 2.45
C HIS A 186 24.14 15.15 3.08
N SER A 187 23.90 14.32 4.08
CA SER A 187 22.55 14.13 4.67
C SER A 187 22.48 14.44 6.17
N GLY A 188 23.61 14.75 6.81
CA GLY A 188 23.72 14.97 8.24
C GLY A 188 23.31 16.35 8.76
N GLY A 189 22.79 17.23 7.89
CA GLY A 189 22.26 18.53 8.31
C GLY A 189 23.34 19.56 8.73
N PHE A 190 24.59 19.39 8.32
CA PHE A 190 25.72 20.26 8.71
C PHE A 190 25.77 21.59 7.97
N HIS A 191 24.77 21.96 7.16
CA HIS A 191 24.76 23.22 6.41
C HIS A 191 24.93 24.44 7.28
N HIS A 192 24.35 24.45 8.49
CA HIS A 192 24.47 25.56 9.45
C HIS A 192 25.88 25.68 10.08
N LEU A 193 26.72 24.64 9.99
CA LEU A 193 28.09 24.66 10.48
C LEU A 193 29.10 25.06 9.40
N LEU A 194 28.69 24.94 8.12
CA LEU A 194 29.56 25.24 6.97
C LEU A 194 29.33 26.65 6.40
N HIS A 195 28.22 27.30 6.77
CA HIS A 195 27.85 28.66 6.38
C HIS A 195 27.35 29.39 7.64
N PRO A 196 28.29 29.90 8.49
CA PRO A 196 27.96 30.69 9.66
C PRO A 196 27.34 32.05 9.30
#